data_3187496e38b6969fa8b6b2cbc659b6f9
#
_entry.id   3187496e38b6969fa8b6b2cbc659b6f9
#
_cell.length_a   1.000
_cell.length_b   1.000
_cell.length_c   1.000
_cell.angle_alpha   90.00
_cell.angle_beta   90.00
_cell.angle_gamma   90.00
#
_symmetry.space_group_name_H-M   'P 1'
#
loop_
_entity.id
_entity.type
_entity.pdbx_description
1 polymer ?
#
loop_
_entity_poly.entity_id
_entity_poly.type
_entity_poly.pdbx_seq_one_letter_code
_entity_poly.pdbx_strand_id
1 'polypeptide(L)'
;MASKRVIVTGGTGKAGYWIVKHLVEEGYDVVSVDTRLPEKPLCQCLTADLTDLGQPIDAFSPHSTGRRGPYAGVIHMAAIPRPHMHPNSEVWRVNTLSTYNVLEACGLLGIERAVLGSSESSYGICFANEFFEPKYLPVDEAHPQLPEDTYGLTKVVNEATAAMFNRRDGTQVLSYRIGNVLCPDDYARVKARFDHPEER
;
A
#
# COMPACT_ATOMS: atom_id res chain seq x y z
N MET A 1 6.82 20.77 -17.96
CA MET A 1 7.25 20.27 -16.63
C MET A 1 6.47 18.99 -16.34
N ALA A 2 7.09 17.98 -15.72
CA ALA A 2 6.37 16.79 -15.29
C ALA A 2 5.28 17.16 -14.28
N SER A 3 4.15 16.45 -14.30
CA SER A 3 3.09 16.66 -13.32
C SER A 3 3.61 16.35 -11.92
N LYS A 4 3.26 17.20 -10.94
CA LYS A 4 3.52 16.98 -9.52
C LYS A 4 2.28 16.47 -8.76
N ARG A 5 1.24 16.08 -9.46
CA ARG A 5 0.00 15.59 -8.84
C ARG A 5 0.10 14.10 -8.55
N VAL A 6 -0.20 13.71 -7.31
CA VAL A 6 -0.12 12.32 -6.84
C VAL A 6 -1.37 11.98 -6.04
N ILE A 7 -1.89 10.79 -6.26
CA ILE A 7 -2.92 10.19 -5.40
C ILE A 7 -2.24 9.26 -4.40
N VAL A 8 -2.61 9.37 -3.12
CA VAL A 8 -2.17 8.44 -2.07
C VAL A 8 -3.39 7.78 -1.47
N THR A 9 -3.53 6.47 -1.64
CA THR A 9 -4.58 5.70 -0.95
C THR A 9 -4.07 5.18 0.38
N GLY A 10 -4.95 5.06 1.37
CA GLY A 10 -4.54 4.69 2.73
C GLY A 10 -3.79 5.81 3.45
N GLY A 11 -4.03 7.07 3.07
CA GLY A 11 -3.31 8.22 3.59
C GLY A 11 -3.55 8.55 5.07
N THR A 12 -4.56 7.96 5.71
CA THR A 12 -4.79 8.04 7.16
C THR A 12 -4.10 6.92 7.94
N GLY A 13 -3.52 5.95 7.22
CA GLY A 13 -2.76 4.86 7.80
C GLY A 13 -1.36 5.30 8.24
N LYS A 14 -0.68 4.41 8.99
CA LYS A 14 0.64 4.69 9.58
C LYS A 14 1.70 5.11 8.55
N ALA A 15 1.87 4.33 7.48
CA ALA A 15 2.81 4.68 6.42
C ALA A 15 2.27 5.81 5.52
N GLY A 16 0.96 5.76 5.19
CA GLY A 16 0.33 6.73 4.29
C GLY A 16 0.41 8.16 4.81
N TYR A 17 0.22 8.38 6.10
CA TYR A 17 0.36 9.71 6.71
C TYR A 17 1.74 10.34 6.44
N TRP A 18 2.81 9.57 6.66
CA TRP A 18 4.17 10.08 6.45
C TRP A 18 4.49 10.30 4.97
N ILE A 19 3.94 9.46 4.09
CA ILE A 19 4.06 9.65 2.65
C ILE A 19 3.35 10.93 2.22
N VAL A 20 2.10 11.14 2.63
CA VAL A 20 1.33 12.37 2.34
C VAL A 20 2.07 13.58 2.86
N LYS A 21 2.53 13.56 4.13
CA LYS A 21 3.26 14.64 4.75
C LYS A 21 4.50 15.03 3.94
N HIS A 22 5.35 14.05 3.63
CA HIS A 22 6.57 14.29 2.88
C HIS A 22 6.30 14.84 1.47
N LEU A 23 5.33 14.27 0.75
CA LEU A 23 4.98 14.75 -0.58
C LEU A 23 4.48 16.20 -0.57
N VAL A 24 3.68 16.58 0.42
CA VAL A 24 3.20 17.96 0.59
C VAL A 24 4.36 18.91 0.90
N GLU A 25 5.29 18.53 1.77
CA GLU A 25 6.49 19.29 2.12
C GLU A 25 7.39 19.51 0.88
N GLU A 26 7.48 18.51 -0.03
CA GLU A 26 8.22 18.58 -1.30
C GLU A 26 7.44 19.32 -2.42
N GLY A 27 6.28 19.88 -2.10
CA GLY A 27 5.49 20.69 -3.02
C GLY A 27 4.74 19.90 -4.09
N TYR A 28 4.39 18.65 -3.80
CA TYR A 28 3.46 17.88 -4.62
C TYR A 28 2.02 18.29 -4.36
N ASP A 29 1.19 18.18 -5.40
CA ASP A 29 -0.25 18.35 -5.33
C ASP A 29 -0.88 16.98 -4.99
N VAL A 30 -1.15 16.75 -3.71
CA VAL A 30 -1.58 15.44 -3.19
C VAL A 30 -3.08 15.37 -3.03
N VAL A 31 -3.68 14.26 -3.45
CA VAL A 31 -5.03 13.84 -3.08
C VAL A 31 -4.93 12.55 -2.27
N SER A 32 -5.38 12.60 -1.03
CA SER A 32 -5.44 11.44 -0.13
C SER A 32 -6.81 10.76 -0.23
N VAL A 33 -6.84 9.45 -0.44
CA VAL A 33 -8.08 8.65 -0.51
C VAL A 33 -8.04 7.55 0.54
N ASP A 34 -9.05 7.49 1.39
CA ASP A 34 -9.14 6.49 2.46
C ASP A 34 -10.61 6.19 2.78
N THR A 35 -10.89 5.21 3.63
CA THR A 35 -12.26 4.94 4.13
C THR A 35 -12.73 5.95 5.17
N ARG A 36 -11.84 6.79 5.68
CA ARG A 36 -12.13 7.86 6.66
C ARG A 36 -11.32 9.11 6.38
N LEU A 37 -11.82 10.24 6.81
CA LEU A 37 -11.07 11.49 6.75
C LEU A 37 -10.14 11.62 7.98
N PRO A 38 -8.97 12.24 7.83
CA PRO A 38 -8.10 12.56 8.95
C PRO A 38 -8.67 13.74 9.75
N GLU A 39 -8.40 13.79 11.05
CA GLU A 39 -8.80 14.93 11.90
C GLU A 39 -8.15 16.25 11.46
N LYS A 40 -6.90 16.17 11.00
CA LYS A 40 -6.12 17.33 10.52
C LYS A 40 -5.61 17.01 9.11
N PRO A 41 -6.36 17.39 8.07
CA PRO A 41 -5.96 17.14 6.70
C PRO A 41 -4.72 17.95 6.29
N LEU A 42 -3.74 17.31 5.68
CA LEU A 42 -2.54 17.94 5.11
C LEU A 42 -2.72 18.33 3.64
N CYS A 43 -3.71 17.74 2.97
CA CYS A 43 -4.03 17.93 1.57
C CYS A 43 -5.52 17.72 1.34
N GLN A 44 -5.96 17.71 0.08
CA GLN A 44 -7.31 17.30 -0.26
C GLN A 44 -7.51 15.83 0.11
N CYS A 45 -8.59 15.54 0.87
CA CYS A 45 -8.92 14.19 1.31
C CYS A 45 -10.31 13.80 0.80
N LEU A 46 -10.43 12.59 0.27
CA LEU A 46 -11.67 11.99 -0.18
C LEU A 46 -11.90 10.66 0.53
N THR A 47 -13.15 10.31 0.77
CA THR A 47 -13.52 8.99 1.27
C THR A 47 -13.92 8.09 0.12
N ALA A 48 -13.37 6.86 0.09
CA ALA A 48 -13.77 5.83 -0.85
C ALA A 48 -13.52 4.43 -0.29
N ASP A 49 -14.44 3.51 -0.58
CA ASP A 49 -14.21 2.08 -0.42
C ASP A 49 -13.55 1.54 -1.72
N LEU A 50 -12.27 1.25 -1.64
CA LEU A 50 -11.51 0.78 -2.80
C LEU A 50 -11.87 -0.65 -3.22
N THR A 51 -12.69 -1.36 -2.45
CA THR A 51 -13.20 -2.69 -2.85
C THR A 51 -14.40 -2.59 -3.81
N ASP A 52 -14.99 -1.42 -3.96
CA ASP A 52 -16.01 -1.09 -4.97
C ASP A 52 -15.35 -0.34 -6.12
N LEU A 53 -15.27 -0.97 -7.31
CA LEU A 53 -14.54 -0.43 -8.47
C LEU A 53 -15.00 0.99 -8.87
N GLY A 54 -16.27 1.31 -8.71
CA GLY A 54 -16.80 2.64 -9.05
C GLY A 54 -16.15 3.75 -8.24
N GLN A 55 -15.85 3.49 -6.98
CA GLN A 55 -15.36 4.51 -6.06
C GLN A 55 -13.92 4.98 -6.33
N PRO A 56 -12.90 4.11 -6.60
CA PRO A 56 -11.59 4.61 -7.00
C PRO A 56 -11.61 5.31 -8.36
N ILE A 57 -12.40 4.85 -9.33
CA ILE A 57 -12.56 5.55 -10.62
C ILE A 57 -13.09 6.96 -10.39
N ASP A 58 -14.12 7.11 -9.59
CA ASP A 58 -14.71 8.41 -9.28
C ASP A 58 -13.74 9.28 -8.46
N ALA A 59 -13.17 8.76 -7.38
CA ALA A 59 -12.23 9.48 -6.52
C ALA A 59 -10.96 9.98 -7.26
N PHE A 60 -10.50 9.26 -8.28
CA PHE A 60 -9.33 9.65 -9.07
C PHE A 60 -9.70 10.57 -10.24
N SER A 61 -10.99 10.71 -10.53
CA SER A 61 -11.46 11.53 -11.65
C SER A 61 -11.24 13.02 -11.40
N PRO A 62 -11.08 13.82 -12.48
CA PRO A 62 -11.06 15.28 -12.38
C PRO A 62 -12.33 15.88 -11.80
N HIS A 63 -13.47 15.18 -11.92
CA HIS A 63 -14.75 15.65 -11.39
C HIS A 63 -14.77 15.67 -9.86
N SER A 64 -14.29 14.62 -9.22
CA SER A 64 -14.26 14.53 -7.75
C SER A 64 -13.13 15.35 -7.14
N THR A 65 -11.97 15.41 -7.80
CA THR A 65 -10.83 16.19 -7.28
C THR A 65 -10.91 17.69 -7.61
N GLY A 66 -11.77 18.07 -8.54
CA GLY A 66 -11.85 19.46 -9.05
C GLY A 66 -10.60 19.90 -9.84
N ARG A 67 -9.74 18.98 -10.19
CA ARG A 67 -8.42 19.24 -10.78
C ARG A 67 -8.28 18.57 -12.14
N ARG A 68 -7.81 19.32 -13.12
CA ARG A 68 -7.59 18.85 -14.49
C ARG A 68 -6.10 18.61 -14.74
N GLY A 69 -5.80 17.66 -15.62
CA GLY A 69 -4.46 17.33 -16.06
C GLY A 69 -3.95 15.99 -15.49
N PRO A 70 -2.81 15.51 -15.97
CA PRO A 70 -2.32 14.19 -15.66
C PRO A 70 -1.84 14.08 -14.22
N TYR A 71 -2.00 12.89 -13.65
CA TYR A 71 -1.32 12.50 -12.42
C TYR A 71 0.12 12.04 -12.73
N ALA A 72 1.06 12.32 -11.82
CA ALA A 72 2.39 11.72 -11.85
C ALA A 72 2.31 10.22 -11.53
N GLY A 73 1.34 9.83 -10.69
CA GLY A 73 1.08 8.45 -10.34
C GLY A 73 0.16 8.29 -9.12
N VAL A 74 -0.05 7.04 -8.75
CA VAL A 74 -0.77 6.62 -7.56
C VAL A 74 0.17 5.90 -6.61
N ILE A 75 0.10 6.20 -5.30
CA ILE A 75 0.77 5.45 -4.24
C ILE A 75 -0.31 4.72 -3.44
N HIS A 76 -0.39 3.40 -3.61
CA HIS A 76 -1.42 2.57 -3.00
C HIS A 76 -0.90 1.91 -1.72
N MET A 77 -1.30 2.49 -0.58
CA MET A 77 -0.95 2.00 0.76
C MET A 77 -2.17 1.46 1.54
N ALA A 78 -3.37 1.62 0.98
CA ALA A 78 -4.61 1.13 1.60
C ALA A 78 -4.61 -0.40 1.65
N ALA A 79 -4.65 -0.94 2.85
CA ALA A 79 -4.72 -2.38 3.11
C ALA A 79 -5.06 -2.64 4.59
N ILE A 80 -5.53 -3.84 4.90
CA ILE A 80 -5.43 -4.40 6.25
C ILE A 80 -3.96 -4.83 6.42
N PRO A 81 -3.18 -4.21 7.34
CA PRO A 81 -1.73 -4.19 7.25
C PRO A 81 -1.00 -5.39 7.88
N ARG A 82 -1.72 -6.39 8.38
CA ARG A 82 -1.16 -7.61 8.99
C ARG A 82 -2.23 -8.69 9.18
N PRO A 83 -1.84 -9.96 9.41
CA PRO A 83 -2.79 -11.00 9.80
C PRO A 83 -3.36 -10.75 11.22
N HIS A 84 -4.36 -11.51 11.61
CA HIS A 84 -4.98 -11.52 12.95
C HIS A 84 -5.66 -10.22 13.41
N MET A 85 -5.89 -9.27 12.50
CA MET A 85 -6.70 -8.05 12.77
C MET A 85 -8.17 -8.24 12.39
N HIS A 86 -8.41 -9.03 11.35
CA HIS A 86 -9.71 -9.30 10.78
C HIS A 86 -9.78 -10.78 10.36
N PRO A 87 -10.99 -11.35 10.11
CA PRO A 87 -11.11 -12.65 9.49
C PRO A 87 -10.30 -12.74 8.18
N ASN A 88 -9.69 -13.90 7.93
CA ASN A 88 -8.83 -14.08 6.74
C ASN A 88 -9.57 -13.77 5.43
N SER A 89 -10.84 -14.11 5.31
CA SER A 89 -11.66 -13.78 4.15
C SER A 89 -11.79 -12.28 3.93
N GLU A 90 -11.85 -11.49 5.00
CA GLU A 90 -11.90 -10.03 4.90
C GLU A 90 -10.54 -9.44 4.53
N VAL A 91 -9.45 -9.95 5.11
CA VAL A 91 -8.08 -9.57 4.70
C VAL A 91 -7.88 -9.85 3.21
N TRP A 92 -8.29 -11.03 2.75
CA TRP A 92 -8.23 -11.40 1.35
C TRP A 92 -9.03 -10.43 0.49
N ARG A 93 -10.32 -10.27 0.80
CA ARG A 93 -11.25 -9.42 0.02
C ARG A 93 -10.72 -7.98 -0.10
N VAL A 94 -10.41 -7.38 1.05
CA VAL A 94 -10.00 -5.96 1.06
C VAL A 94 -8.68 -5.78 0.31
N ASN A 95 -7.66 -6.56 0.62
CA ASN A 95 -6.33 -6.31 0.09
C ASN A 95 -6.20 -6.64 -1.41
N THR A 96 -6.89 -7.69 -1.88
CA THR A 96 -6.80 -8.07 -3.31
C THR A 96 -7.70 -7.19 -4.18
N LEU A 97 -8.95 -6.96 -3.78
CA LEU A 97 -9.88 -6.15 -4.57
C LEU A 97 -9.46 -4.69 -4.62
N SER A 98 -9.00 -4.10 -3.49
CA SER A 98 -8.56 -2.71 -3.51
C SER A 98 -7.38 -2.50 -4.46
N THR A 99 -6.41 -3.42 -4.46
CA THR A 99 -5.25 -3.34 -5.37
C THR A 99 -5.69 -3.48 -6.82
N TYR A 100 -6.52 -4.48 -7.14
CA TYR A 100 -7.04 -4.65 -8.49
C TYR A 100 -7.80 -3.41 -8.96
N ASN A 101 -8.75 -2.91 -8.15
CA ASN A 101 -9.59 -1.78 -8.51
C ASN A 101 -8.81 -0.47 -8.67
N VAL A 102 -7.79 -0.25 -7.84
CA VAL A 102 -6.91 0.92 -7.98
C VAL A 102 -6.12 0.86 -9.28
N LEU A 103 -5.58 -0.28 -9.64
CA LEU A 103 -4.84 -0.45 -10.91
C LEU A 103 -5.77 -0.39 -12.13
N GLU A 104 -6.98 -0.94 -12.02
CA GLU A 104 -8.02 -0.79 -13.06
C GLU A 104 -8.38 0.68 -13.27
N ALA A 105 -8.59 1.43 -12.18
CA ALA A 105 -8.83 2.87 -12.25
C ALA A 105 -7.65 3.63 -12.90
N CYS A 106 -6.40 3.22 -12.60
CA CYS A 106 -5.24 3.78 -13.26
C CYS A 106 -5.29 3.56 -14.78
N GLY A 107 -5.53 2.33 -15.22
CA GLY A 107 -5.65 2.01 -16.65
C GLY A 107 -6.75 2.79 -17.35
N LEU A 108 -7.95 2.85 -16.76
CA LEU A 108 -9.12 3.55 -17.31
C LEU A 108 -8.92 5.08 -17.39
N LEU A 109 -8.19 5.66 -16.45
CA LEU A 109 -7.95 7.10 -16.37
C LEU A 109 -6.62 7.56 -16.97
N GLY A 110 -5.85 6.64 -17.57
CA GLY A 110 -4.56 6.95 -18.18
C GLY A 110 -3.47 7.34 -17.17
N ILE A 111 -3.51 6.81 -15.95
CA ILE A 111 -2.47 7.02 -14.94
C ILE A 111 -1.39 5.95 -15.14
N GLU A 112 -0.28 6.34 -15.71
CA GLU A 112 0.76 5.43 -16.20
C GLU A 112 1.64 4.81 -15.12
N ARG A 113 1.61 5.34 -13.89
CA ARG A 113 2.53 4.92 -12.82
C ARG A 113 1.81 4.64 -11.53
N ALA A 114 2.19 3.54 -10.87
CA ALA A 114 1.73 3.22 -9.54
C ALA A 114 2.86 2.68 -8.66
N VAL A 115 2.75 2.94 -7.36
CA VAL A 115 3.59 2.32 -6.33
C VAL A 115 2.67 1.54 -5.40
N LEU A 116 2.98 0.28 -5.15
CA LEU A 116 2.22 -0.59 -4.25
C LEU A 116 2.99 -0.86 -2.97
N GLY A 117 2.30 -0.76 -1.85
CA GLY A 117 2.77 -1.29 -0.56
C GLY A 117 2.66 -2.82 -0.53
N SER A 118 3.70 -3.51 -1.00
CA SER A 118 3.90 -4.93 -0.71
C SER A 118 4.50 -5.12 0.70
N SER A 119 4.95 -6.29 1.04
CA SER A 119 5.46 -6.58 2.39
C SER A 119 6.53 -7.67 2.36
N GLU A 120 7.48 -7.59 3.30
CA GLU A 120 8.39 -8.68 3.62
C GLU A 120 7.66 -9.98 4.02
N SER A 121 6.41 -9.86 4.54
CA SER A 121 5.56 -11.01 4.85
C SER A 121 5.27 -11.90 3.64
N SER A 122 5.44 -11.39 2.42
CA SER A 122 5.33 -12.20 1.21
C SER A 122 6.37 -13.32 1.13
N TYR A 123 7.52 -13.17 1.79
CA TYR A 123 8.52 -14.23 1.87
C TYR A 123 8.09 -15.42 2.74
N GLY A 124 7.11 -15.21 3.65
CA GLY A 124 6.60 -16.22 4.56
C GLY A 124 7.34 -16.35 5.90
N ILE A 125 8.43 -15.60 6.09
CA ILE A 125 9.29 -15.74 7.27
C ILE A 125 8.62 -15.17 8.53
N CYS A 126 7.96 -14.00 8.40
CA CYS A 126 7.46 -13.22 9.55
C CYS A 126 6.28 -13.87 10.29
N PHE A 127 5.43 -14.62 9.59
CA PHE A 127 4.19 -15.21 10.12
C PHE A 127 4.10 -16.70 9.81
N ALA A 128 5.24 -17.38 9.73
CA ALA A 128 5.30 -18.82 9.59
C ALA A 128 4.72 -19.51 10.82
N ASN A 129 4.02 -20.63 10.62
CA ASN A 129 3.52 -21.46 11.72
C ASN A 129 4.65 -22.10 12.51
N GLU A 130 5.70 -22.52 11.79
CA GLU A 130 6.93 -23.02 12.37
C GLU A 130 8.11 -22.21 11.82
N PHE A 131 9.15 -22.02 12.63
CA PHE A 131 10.34 -21.32 12.18
C PHE A 131 10.97 -22.06 10.99
N PHE A 132 11.23 -21.34 9.90
CA PHE A 132 12.04 -21.82 8.82
C PHE A 132 13.11 -20.78 8.43
N GLU A 133 14.23 -21.28 7.96
CA GLU A 133 15.34 -20.45 7.53
C GLU A 133 15.10 -19.91 6.12
N PRO A 134 15.54 -18.68 5.83
CA PRO A 134 15.59 -18.18 4.44
C PRO A 134 16.38 -19.15 3.56
N LYS A 135 15.99 -19.30 2.29
CA LYS A 135 16.69 -20.16 1.34
C LYS A 135 18.12 -19.71 1.08
N TYR A 136 18.38 -18.41 1.22
CA TYR A 136 19.70 -17.79 1.12
C TYR A 136 19.69 -16.40 1.76
N LEU A 137 20.88 -15.87 2.05
CA LEU A 137 21.14 -14.54 2.58
C LEU A 137 22.18 -13.82 1.70
N PRO A 138 22.07 -12.49 1.53
CA PRO A 138 20.95 -11.66 1.97
C PRO A 138 19.67 -11.99 1.18
N VAL A 139 18.51 -11.78 1.82
CA VAL A 139 17.21 -11.89 1.15
C VAL A 139 17.07 -10.73 0.17
N ASP A 140 16.77 -11.04 -1.09
CA ASP A 140 16.54 -10.08 -2.17
C ASP A 140 15.18 -10.31 -2.86
N GLU A 141 14.92 -9.59 -3.94
CA GLU A 141 13.65 -9.67 -4.68
C GLU A 141 13.43 -11.01 -5.38
N ALA A 142 14.50 -11.78 -5.63
CA ALA A 142 14.43 -13.10 -6.25
C ALA A 142 14.17 -14.24 -5.24
N HIS A 143 14.24 -13.94 -3.93
CA HIS A 143 13.95 -14.93 -2.90
C HIS A 143 12.52 -15.46 -3.05
N PRO A 144 12.29 -16.78 -2.93
CA PRO A 144 10.96 -17.38 -3.01
C PRO A 144 9.96 -16.75 -2.04
N GLN A 145 8.74 -16.52 -2.52
CA GLN A 145 7.62 -16.03 -1.74
C GLN A 145 6.77 -17.24 -1.31
N LEU A 146 6.81 -17.58 -0.03
CA LEU A 146 6.20 -18.78 0.55
C LEU A 146 5.35 -18.47 1.79
N PRO A 147 4.39 -17.51 1.71
CA PRO A 147 3.60 -17.14 2.88
C PRO A 147 2.66 -18.26 3.31
N GLU A 148 2.54 -18.47 4.62
CA GLU A 148 1.59 -19.38 5.25
C GLU A 148 0.37 -18.65 5.81
N ASP A 149 0.37 -17.32 5.79
CA ASP A 149 -0.73 -16.46 6.21
C ASP A 149 -1.42 -15.77 5.05
N THR A 150 -2.70 -15.41 5.26
CA THR A 150 -3.52 -14.77 4.22
C THR A 150 -3.01 -13.38 3.85
N TYR A 151 -2.47 -12.61 4.79
CA TYR A 151 -1.95 -11.27 4.50
C TYR A 151 -0.75 -11.34 3.57
N GLY A 152 0.25 -12.19 3.89
CA GLY A 152 1.39 -12.45 3.02
C GLY A 152 0.98 -12.93 1.64
N LEU A 153 0.01 -13.85 1.57
CA LEU A 153 -0.54 -14.33 0.30
C LEU A 153 -1.17 -13.20 -0.52
N THR A 154 -1.91 -12.27 0.11
CA THR A 154 -2.46 -11.12 -0.64
C THR A 154 -1.37 -10.26 -1.27
N LYS A 155 -0.20 -10.13 -0.63
CA LYS A 155 0.92 -9.37 -1.18
C LYS A 155 1.54 -10.04 -2.40
N VAL A 156 1.70 -11.37 -2.38
CA VAL A 156 2.12 -12.15 -3.57
C VAL A 156 1.15 -11.95 -4.73
N VAL A 157 -0.16 -12.08 -4.46
CA VAL A 157 -1.20 -11.90 -5.49
C VAL A 157 -1.21 -10.47 -6.02
N ASN A 158 -1.01 -9.47 -5.17
CA ASN A 158 -0.98 -8.07 -5.58
C ASN A 158 0.23 -7.77 -6.49
N GLU A 159 1.40 -8.35 -6.23
CA GLU A 159 2.55 -8.24 -7.12
C GLU A 159 2.29 -8.92 -8.49
N ALA A 160 1.65 -10.09 -8.49
CA ALA A 160 1.23 -10.75 -9.73
C ALA A 160 0.16 -9.93 -10.49
N THR A 161 -0.77 -9.31 -9.77
CA THR A 161 -1.76 -8.37 -10.32
C THR A 161 -1.06 -7.17 -10.97
N ALA A 162 -0.10 -6.56 -10.30
CA ALA A 162 0.71 -5.47 -10.84
C ALA A 162 1.40 -5.86 -12.16
N ALA A 163 2.01 -7.04 -12.20
CA ALA A 163 2.65 -7.57 -13.41
C ALA A 163 1.64 -7.78 -14.56
N MET A 164 0.41 -8.19 -14.25
CA MET A 164 -0.66 -8.30 -15.24
C MET A 164 -1.02 -6.94 -15.83
N PHE A 165 -1.25 -5.92 -15.00
CA PHE A 165 -1.57 -4.56 -15.46
C PHE A 165 -0.44 -3.94 -16.29
N ASN A 166 0.82 -4.18 -15.93
CA ASN A 166 1.95 -3.76 -16.73
C ASN A 166 1.91 -4.35 -18.16
N ARG A 167 1.62 -5.66 -18.27
CA ARG A 167 1.50 -6.32 -19.59
C ARG A 167 0.28 -5.89 -20.38
N ARG A 168 -0.88 -5.66 -19.71
CA ARG A 168 -2.14 -5.33 -20.34
C ARG A 168 -2.21 -3.87 -20.80
N ASP A 169 -1.84 -2.95 -19.93
CA ASP A 169 -2.10 -1.52 -20.09
C ASP A 169 -0.79 -0.70 -20.19
N GLY A 170 0.36 -1.32 -19.98
CA GLY A 170 1.64 -0.61 -19.90
C GLY A 170 1.83 0.19 -18.60
N THR A 171 0.94 0.06 -17.61
CA THR A 171 1.08 0.74 -16.32
C THR A 171 2.35 0.30 -15.62
N GLN A 172 3.26 1.22 -15.38
CA GLN A 172 4.51 0.97 -14.66
C GLN A 172 4.22 0.86 -13.16
N VAL A 173 4.31 -0.34 -12.61
CA VAL A 173 4.03 -0.57 -11.20
C VAL A 173 5.30 -0.99 -10.48
N LEU A 174 5.64 -0.29 -9.40
CA LEU A 174 6.71 -0.64 -8.48
C LEU A 174 6.10 -1.14 -7.17
N SER A 175 6.43 -2.38 -6.78
CA SER A 175 5.97 -2.99 -5.54
C SER A 175 7.08 -2.95 -4.49
N TYR A 176 6.88 -2.25 -3.38
CA TYR A 176 7.82 -2.22 -2.27
C TYR A 176 7.47 -3.29 -1.24
N ARG A 177 8.34 -4.27 -1.03
CA ARG A 177 8.26 -5.23 0.08
C ARG A 177 8.73 -4.55 1.36
N ILE A 178 7.81 -3.80 1.97
CA ILE A 178 8.07 -2.97 3.15
C ILE A 178 8.21 -3.88 4.37
N GLY A 179 9.24 -3.63 5.19
CA GLY A 179 9.39 -4.22 6.50
C GLY A 179 8.50 -3.55 7.55
N ASN A 180 8.90 -3.62 8.81
CA ASN A 180 8.12 -3.02 9.88
C ASN A 180 8.20 -1.49 9.85
N VAL A 181 7.05 -0.83 9.65
CA VAL A 181 6.96 0.64 9.68
C VAL A 181 6.95 1.12 11.12
N LEU A 182 8.01 1.81 11.53
CA LEU A 182 8.14 2.42 12.85
C LEU A 182 7.94 3.93 12.77
N CYS A 183 7.07 4.47 13.61
CA CYS A 183 6.91 5.89 13.84
C CYS A 183 7.66 6.31 15.12
N PRO A 184 7.91 7.60 15.35
CA PRO A 184 8.61 8.07 16.56
C PRO A 184 8.06 7.49 17.86
N ASP A 185 6.75 7.38 17.99
CA ASP A 185 6.07 6.85 19.18
C ASP A 185 6.31 5.33 19.39
N ASP A 186 6.74 4.60 18.36
CA ASP A 186 7.05 3.18 18.47
C ASP A 186 8.43 2.90 19.09
N TYR A 187 9.35 3.89 19.04
CA TYR A 187 10.74 3.66 19.45
C TYR A 187 10.88 3.27 20.92
N ALA A 188 10.10 3.88 21.81
CA ALA A 188 10.13 3.52 23.23
C ALA A 188 9.73 2.05 23.44
N ARG A 189 8.69 1.58 22.75
CA ARG A 189 8.22 0.19 22.79
C ARG A 189 9.23 -0.78 22.19
N VAL A 190 9.85 -0.39 21.07
CA VAL A 190 10.88 -1.22 20.43
C VAL A 190 12.09 -1.34 21.34
N LYS A 191 12.56 -0.23 21.95
CA LYS A 191 13.67 -0.23 22.89
C LYS A 191 13.38 -1.13 24.09
N ALA A 192 12.20 -1.03 24.70
CA ALA A 192 11.83 -1.89 25.83
C ALA A 192 11.96 -3.39 25.51
N ARG A 193 11.61 -3.81 24.29
CA ARG A 193 11.77 -5.21 23.85
C ARG A 193 13.23 -5.66 23.73
N PHE A 194 14.15 -4.75 23.47
CA PHE A 194 15.58 -5.07 23.47
C PHE A 194 16.14 -5.12 24.88
N ASP A 195 15.64 -4.25 25.77
CA ASP A 195 16.10 -4.19 27.16
C ASP A 195 15.54 -5.38 27.99
N HIS A 196 14.42 -5.98 27.58
CA HIS A 196 13.75 -7.11 28.25
C HIS A 196 13.47 -8.26 27.27
N PRO A 197 14.51 -8.98 26.80
CA PRO A 197 14.36 -10.05 25.81
C PRO A 197 13.56 -11.26 26.30
N GLU A 198 13.43 -11.45 27.62
CA GLU A 198 12.66 -12.50 28.27
C GLU A 198 11.14 -12.32 28.18
N GLU A 199 10.67 -11.12 27.80
CA GLU A 199 9.24 -10.79 27.62
C GLU A 199 8.76 -10.92 26.16
N ARG A 200 9.50 -11.63 25.33
CA ARG A 200 9.22 -11.80 23.89
C ARG A 200 8.24 -12.93 23.60
#